data_1a327eee6df92da581f48f64196f2355
#
_entry.id   1a327eee6df92da581f48f64196f2355
#
_cell.length_a   1.000
_cell.length_b   1.000
_cell.length_c   1.000
_cell.angle_alpha   90.00
_cell.angle_beta   90.00
_cell.angle_gamma   90.00
#
_symmetry.space_group_name_H-M   'P 1'
#
loop_
_entity.id
_entity.type
_entity.pdbx_description
1 polymer ?
#
loop_
_entity_poly.entity_id
_entity_poly.type
_entity_poly.pdbx_seq_one_letter_code
_entity_poly.pdbx_strand_id
1 'polypeptide(L)'
;MAVLKTRIGLFRKKQDFAPQTTEDFLRILEDEVDRLSGMVDSLLKLTSLEQVPRTDRIELSELLHQVTEDVSSLFSGKGMHISTEAAPGSIQGSRELLRRALFNLVENAVKYGPEGGEVQIHAEPDGANAAITVSDQGPRIPPELRERIFEPFFRLDTARSRDLGGTGLGLALVRAIAEVHGGSVSVEEGPAGGNQFLLRLPAESP
;
A
#
# COMPACT_ATOMS: atom_id res chain seq x y z
N MET A 1 9.51 -4.63 -18.34
CA MET A 1 10.63 -4.69 -19.32
C MET A 1 10.31 -5.58 -20.54
N ALA A 2 9.89 -6.86 -20.38
CA ALA A 2 9.60 -7.73 -21.53
C ALA A 2 8.49 -7.19 -22.43
N VAL A 3 7.39 -6.70 -21.87
CA VAL A 3 6.24 -6.15 -22.62
C VAL A 3 6.63 -4.92 -23.44
N LEU A 4 7.43 -4.02 -22.86
CA LEU A 4 7.91 -2.83 -23.55
C LEU A 4 8.82 -3.20 -24.73
N LYS A 5 9.77 -4.13 -24.55
CA LYS A 5 10.64 -4.62 -25.62
C LYS A 5 9.84 -5.27 -26.75
N THR A 6 8.82 -6.07 -26.43
CA THR A 6 7.96 -6.73 -27.43
C THR A 6 7.15 -5.69 -28.22
N ARG A 7 6.57 -4.67 -27.54
CA ARG A 7 5.80 -3.62 -28.19
C ARG A 7 6.66 -2.68 -29.04
N ILE A 8 7.83 -2.29 -28.54
CA ILE A 8 8.83 -1.52 -29.33
C ILE A 8 9.25 -2.34 -30.57
N GLY A 9 9.46 -3.64 -30.44
CA GLY A 9 9.78 -4.53 -31.57
C GLY A 9 8.67 -4.62 -32.62
N LEU A 10 7.40 -4.63 -32.18
CA LEU A 10 6.23 -4.58 -33.08
C LEU A 10 6.11 -3.21 -33.77
N PHE A 11 6.37 -2.12 -33.06
CA PHE A 11 6.40 -0.78 -33.63
C PHE A 11 7.47 -0.61 -34.70
N ARG A 12 8.68 -1.12 -34.46
CA ARG A 12 9.77 -1.05 -35.47
C ARG A 12 9.48 -1.83 -36.75
N LYS A 13 8.54 -2.78 -36.72
CA LYS A 13 8.18 -3.60 -37.90
C LYS A 13 7.04 -3.04 -38.74
N LYS A 14 6.25 -2.07 -38.24
CA LYS A 14 5.17 -1.43 -38.97
C LYS A 14 5.64 -0.11 -39.57
N GLN A 15 5.70 0.00 -40.88
CA GLN A 15 6.14 1.21 -41.60
C GLN A 15 5.06 2.29 -41.77
N ASP A 16 3.77 1.99 -41.48
CA ASP A 16 2.66 2.95 -41.55
C ASP A 16 2.00 3.09 -40.19
N PHE A 17 2.14 4.24 -39.55
CA PHE A 17 1.51 4.57 -38.28
C PHE A 17 0.27 5.43 -38.50
N ALA A 18 -0.91 4.92 -38.14
CA ALA A 18 -2.06 5.78 -37.91
C ALA A 18 -1.79 6.68 -36.67
N PRO A 19 -2.21 7.98 -36.67
CA PRO A 19 -2.00 8.89 -35.54
C PRO A 19 -2.45 8.32 -34.20
N GLN A 20 -3.59 7.64 -34.13
CA GLN A 20 -4.12 6.97 -32.94
C GLN A 20 -3.17 5.90 -32.38
N THR A 21 -2.48 5.15 -33.24
CA THR A 21 -1.50 4.13 -32.82
C THR A 21 -0.26 4.77 -32.20
N THR A 22 0.11 5.97 -32.63
CA THR A 22 1.24 6.71 -32.08
C THR A 22 0.90 7.30 -30.72
N GLU A 23 -0.29 7.87 -30.55
CA GLU A 23 -0.77 8.37 -29.26
C GLU A 23 -0.90 7.25 -28.22
N ASP A 24 -1.47 6.11 -28.60
CA ASP A 24 -1.55 4.94 -27.72
C ASP A 24 -0.17 4.45 -27.28
N PHE A 25 0.80 4.49 -28.18
CA PHE A 25 2.18 4.11 -27.84
C PHE A 25 2.84 5.12 -26.91
N LEU A 26 2.68 6.41 -27.14
CA LEU A 26 3.21 7.47 -26.28
C LEU A 26 2.62 7.36 -24.87
N ARG A 27 1.30 7.16 -24.75
CA ARG A 27 0.64 6.94 -23.45
C ARG A 27 1.20 5.73 -22.70
N ILE A 28 1.45 4.61 -23.39
CA ILE A 28 2.07 3.43 -22.78
C ILE A 28 3.50 3.73 -22.31
N LEU A 29 4.25 4.54 -23.04
CA LEU A 29 5.59 4.96 -22.64
C LEU A 29 5.55 5.87 -21.41
N GLU A 30 4.63 6.83 -21.38
CA GLU A 30 4.41 7.72 -20.25
C GLU A 30 4.06 6.90 -18.99
N ASP A 31 3.07 6.00 -19.07
CA ASP A 31 2.69 5.12 -17.97
C ASP A 31 3.87 4.28 -17.44
N GLU A 32 4.74 3.78 -18.33
CA GLU A 32 5.91 2.98 -17.91
C GLU A 32 7.02 3.85 -17.32
N VAL A 33 7.23 5.07 -17.81
CA VAL A 33 8.17 6.04 -17.22
C VAL A 33 7.70 6.45 -15.83
N ASP A 34 6.42 6.77 -15.66
CA ASP A 34 5.85 7.13 -14.37
C ASP A 34 5.96 5.97 -13.38
N ARG A 35 5.71 4.73 -13.85
CA ARG A 35 5.90 3.53 -13.06
C ARG A 35 7.36 3.34 -12.61
N LEU A 36 8.33 3.53 -13.51
CA LEU A 36 9.75 3.43 -13.19
C LEU A 36 10.19 4.53 -12.23
N SER A 37 9.73 5.75 -12.42
CA SER A 37 9.98 6.88 -11.52
C SER A 37 9.46 6.59 -10.12
N GLY A 38 8.21 6.10 -10.00
CA GLY A 38 7.64 5.68 -8.72
C GLY A 38 8.40 4.52 -8.05
N MET A 39 9.00 3.60 -8.83
CA MET A 39 9.87 2.55 -8.29
C MET A 39 11.16 3.12 -7.71
N VAL A 40 11.83 4.04 -8.43
CA VAL A 40 13.05 4.70 -7.98
C VAL A 40 12.79 5.50 -6.70
N ASP A 41 11.73 6.29 -6.68
CA ASP A 41 11.32 7.05 -5.49
C ASP A 41 11.05 6.16 -4.28
N SER A 42 10.36 5.02 -4.50
CA SER A 42 10.08 4.07 -3.42
C SER A 42 11.36 3.39 -2.91
N LEU A 43 12.31 3.06 -3.79
CA LEU A 43 13.60 2.51 -3.40
C LEU A 43 14.44 3.53 -2.61
N LEU A 44 14.51 4.78 -3.05
CA LEU A 44 15.21 5.84 -2.33
C LEU A 44 14.62 6.05 -0.92
N LYS A 45 13.30 5.97 -0.82
CA LYS A 45 12.59 6.05 0.48
C LYS A 45 12.89 4.86 1.38
N LEU A 46 12.98 3.65 0.84
CA LEU A 46 13.39 2.46 1.61
C LEU A 46 14.79 2.60 2.20
N THR A 47 15.73 3.14 1.43
CA THR A 47 17.13 3.31 1.88
C THR A 47 17.33 4.44 2.89
N SER A 48 16.40 5.40 2.99
CA SER A 48 16.49 6.55 3.88
C SER A 48 15.68 6.41 5.19
N LEU A 49 14.93 5.32 5.37
CA LEU A 49 14.04 5.13 6.54
C LEU A 49 14.79 5.19 7.88
N GLU A 50 16.01 4.65 7.95
CA GLU A 50 16.81 4.62 9.19
C GLU A 50 17.21 6.02 9.66
N GLN A 51 17.30 6.99 8.75
CA GLN A 51 17.72 8.37 9.03
C GLN A 51 16.58 9.25 9.55
N VAL A 52 15.32 8.79 9.40
CA VAL A 52 14.16 9.57 9.87
C VAL A 52 14.03 9.48 11.39
N PRO A 53 13.97 10.61 12.11
CA PRO A 53 13.76 10.62 13.56
C PRO A 53 12.43 9.91 13.90
N ARG A 54 12.45 9.13 14.99
CA ARG A 54 11.30 8.37 15.51
C ARG A 54 11.03 8.77 16.95
N THR A 55 10.90 10.06 17.18
CA THR A 55 10.81 10.67 18.52
C THR A 55 9.44 11.26 18.83
N ASP A 56 8.52 11.23 17.85
CA ASP A 56 7.19 11.80 18.05
C ASP A 56 6.37 10.90 18.99
N ARG A 57 5.70 11.52 19.94
CA ARG A 57 4.58 10.87 20.64
C ARG A 57 3.34 10.99 19.75
N ILE A 58 2.75 9.85 19.40
CA ILE A 58 1.68 9.76 18.42
C ILE A 58 0.46 9.08 19.07
N GLU A 59 -0.59 9.85 19.30
CA GLU A 59 -1.87 9.30 19.75
C GLU A 59 -2.53 8.51 18.61
N LEU A 60 -3.01 7.29 18.89
CA LEU A 60 -3.59 6.40 17.89
C LEU A 60 -4.79 7.03 17.19
N SER A 61 -5.67 7.69 17.94
CA SER A 61 -6.85 8.37 17.38
C SER A 61 -6.48 9.49 16.43
N GLU A 62 -5.45 10.28 16.75
CA GLU A 62 -4.97 11.37 15.90
C GLU A 62 -4.33 10.84 14.61
N LEU A 63 -3.56 9.75 14.72
CA LEU A 63 -2.96 9.10 13.57
C LEU A 63 -4.02 8.59 12.59
N LEU A 64 -5.06 7.90 13.10
CA LEU A 64 -6.13 7.39 12.27
C LEU A 64 -6.94 8.51 11.61
N HIS A 65 -7.21 9.60 12.34
CA HIS A 65 -7.89 10.77 11.79
C HIS A 65 -7.12 11.34 10.59
N GLN A 66 -5.82 11.58 10.74
CA GLN A 66 -4.97 12.11 9.67
C GLN A 66 -4.92 11.19 8.45
N VAL A 67 -4.81 9.87 8.68
CA VAL A 67 -4.84 8.89 7.58
C VAL A 67 -6.18 8.92 6.85
N THR A 68 -7.30 9.03 7.59
CA THR A 68 -8.64 9.12 7.00
C THR A 68 -8.79 10.35 6.10
N GLU A 69 -8.25 11.50 6.52
CA GLU A 69 -8.23 12.71 5.69
C GLU A 69 -7.39 12.51 4.42
N ASP A 70 -6.19 11.94 4.54
CA ASP A 70 -5.28 11.71 3.42
C ASP A 70 -5.88 10.80 2.34
N VAL A 71 -6.65 9.79 2.76
CA VAL A 71 -7.22 8.80 1.85
C VAL A 71 -8.63 9.10 1.37
N SER A 72 -9.26 10.15 1.89
CA SER A 72 -10.67 10.48 1.60
C SER A 72 -10.96 10.59 0.10
N SER A 73 -10.03 11.12 -0.69
CA SER A 73 -10.15 11.22 -2.15
C SER A 73 -10.11 9.89 -2.87
N LEU A 74 -9.46 8.86 -2.31
CA LEU A 74 -9.36 7.52 -2.90
C LEU A 74 -10.70 6.79 -2.91
N PHE A 75 -11.57 7.06 -1.92
CA PHE A 75 -12.86 6.39 -1.75
C PHE A 75 -13.93 6.91 -2.69
N SER A 76 -13.90 8.21 -3.04
CA SER A 76 -14.92 8.85 -3.88
C SER A 76 -15.03 8.24 -5.28
N GLY A 77 -13.92 7.72 -5.83
CA GLY A 77 -13.89 7.13 -7.17
C GLY A 77 -14.53 5.74 -7.28
N LYS A 78 -14.68 4.99 -6.17
CA LYS A 78 -15.23 3.62 -6.13
C LYS A 78 -16.50 3.49 -5.29
N GLY A 79 -17.00 4.58 -4.72
CA GLY A 79 -18.15 4.53 -3.80
C GLY A 79 -17.91 3.67 -2.55
N MET A 80 -16.66 3.48 -2.17
CA MET A 80 -16.29 2.70 -0.99
C MET A 80 -16.50 3.53 0.28
N HIS A 81 -16.59 2.83 1.42
CA HIS A 81 -16.70 3.44 2.75
C HIS A 81 -15.46 3.14 3.57
N ILE A 82 -15.09 4.10 4.43
CA ILE A 82 -14.04 3.92 5.44
C ILE A 82 -14.65 4.09 6.82
N SER A 83 -14.36 3.16 7.72
CA SER A 83 -14.67 3.29 9.14
C SER A 83 -13.38 3.21 9.96
N THR A 84 -13.28 4.05 10.98
CA THR A 84 -12.11 4.11 11.85
C THR A 84 -12.51 4.08 13.30
N GLU A 85 -11.81 3.28 14.10
CA GLU A 85 -11.99 3.18 15.54
C GLU A 85 -10.62 3.10 16.21
N ALA A 86 -10.41 3.89 17.26
CA ALA A 86 -9.17 3.87 18.02
C ALA A 86 -9.46 3.88 19.51
N ALA A 87 -8.95 2.86 20.22
CA ALA A 87 -8.89 2.90 21.67
C ALA A 87 -7.80 3.90 22.14
N PRO A 88 -7.91 4.48 23.35
CA PRO A 88 -6.89 5.35 23.90
C PRO A 88 -5.53 4.64 23.98
N GLY A 89 -4.50 5.27 23.45
CA GLY A 89 -3.14 4.75 23.43
C GLY A 89 -2.22 5.60 22.58
N SER A 90 -0.92 5.50 22.85
CA SER A 90 0.11 6.22 22.10
C SER A 90 1.29 5.31 21.76
N ILE A 91 1.99 5.66 20.71
CA ILE A 91 3.22 5.03 20.24
C ILE A 91 4.30 6.09 20.07
N GLN A 92 5.55 5.69 20.23
CA GLN A 92 6.69 6.55 19.88
C GLN A 92 7.19 6.17 18.49
N GLY A 93 7.35 7.16 17.61
CA GLY A 93 7.76 6.86 16.24
C GLY A 93 7.92 8.09 15.37
N SER A 94 7.97 7.86 14.06
CA SER A 94 7.86 8.92 13.06
C SER A 94 6.42 8.97 12.53
N ARG A 95 5.72 10.06 12.83
CA ARG A 95 4.34 10.30 12.36
C ARG A 95 4.24 10.19 10.83
N GLU A 96 5.20 10.77 10.12
CA GLU A 96 5.24 10.74 8.66
C GLU A 96 5.32 9.31 8.11
N LEU A 97 6.24 8.49 8.65
CA LEU A 97 6.41 7.12 8.21
C LEU A 97 5.19 6.25 8.52
N LEU A 98 4.61 6.40 9.71
CA LEU A 98 3.44 5.61 10.10
C LEU A 98 2.19 5.98 9.29
N ARG A 99 1.94 7.29 9.06
CA ARG A 99 0.90 7.73 8.11
C ARG A 99 1.09 7.10 6.74
N ARG A 100 2.32 7.08 6.26
CA ARG A 100 2.66 6.49 4.98
C ARG A 100 2.44 4.99 4.92
N ALA A 101 2.79 4.26 5.98
CA ALA A 101 2.51 2.82 6.07
C ALA A 101 1.00 2.54 5.99
N LEU A 102 0.21 3.25 6.78
CA LEU A 102 -1.24 3.11 6.78
C LEU A 102 -1.86 3.54 5.45
N PHE A 103 -1.40 4.64 4.85
CA PHE A 103 -1.83 5.05 3.51
C PHE A 103 -1.61 3.94 2.48
N ASN A 104 -0.45 3.27 2.46
CA ASN A 104 -0.18 2.15 1.55
C ASN A 104 -1.12 0.96 1.78
N LEU A 105 -1.45 0.64 3.04
CA LEU A 105 -2.41 -0.43 3.37
C LEU A 105 -3.81 -0.08 2.87
N VAL A 106 -4.27 1.15 3.12
CA VAL A 106 -5.58 1.62 2.68
C VAL A 106 -5.66 1.75 1.17
N GLU A 107 -4.62 2.27 0.51
CA GLU A 107 -4.54 2.33 -0.95
C GLU A 107 -4.68 0.92 -1.56
N ASN A 108 -4.01 -0.08 -0.99
CA ASN A 108 -4.18 -1.47 -1.42
C ASN A 108 -5.62 -1.97 -1.21
N ALA A 109 -6.22 -1.69 -0.07
CA ALA A 109 -7.60 -2.06 0.23
C ALA A 109 -8.59 -1.47 -0.80
N VAL A 110 -8.44 -0.18 -1.13
CA VAL A 110 -9.26 0.49 -2.15
C VAL A 110 -8.99 -0.08 -3.54
N LYS A 111 -7.73 -0.30 -3.87
CA LYS A 111 -7.32 -0.79 -5.19
C LYS A 111 -7.88 -2.16 -5.52
N TYR A 112 -7.83 -3.08 -4.57
CA TYR A 112 -8.22 -4.48 -4.75
C TYR A 112 -9.64 -4.79 -4.25
N GLY A 113 -10.21 -3.92 -3.44
CA GLY A 113 -11.59 -4.03 -2.94
C GLY A 113 -12.65 -3.92 -4.03
N PRO A 114 -13.87 -4.42 -3.78
CA PRO A 114 -15.01 -4.27 -4.66
C PRO A 114 -15.53 -2.82 -4.67
N GLU A 115 -16.27 -2.44 -5.71
CA GLU A 115 -17.05 -1.20 -5.72
C GLU A 115 -18.09 -1.22 -4.60
N GLY A 116 -18.28 -0.11 -3.92
CA GLY A 116 -19.19 0.01 -2.76
C GLY A 116 -18.74 -0.77 -1.53
N GLY A 117 -17.52 -1.31 -1.52
CA GLY A 117 -16.96 -2.05 -0.39
C GLY A 117 -16.60 -1.17 0.80
N GLU A 118 -16.16 -1.81 1.88
CA GLU A 118 -15.75 -1.16 3.12
C GLU A 118 -14.28 -1.45 3.44
N VAL A 119 -13.59 -0.44 3.98
CA VAL A 119 -12.28 -0.55 4.61
C VAL A 119 -12.43 -0.15 6.07
N GLN A 120 -12.02 -1.04 6.99
CA GLN A 120 -12.07 -0.76 8.42
C GLN A 120 -10.66 -0.62 8.95
N ILE A 121 -10.40 0.48 9.69
CA ILE A 121 -9.14 0.69 10.39
C ILE A 121 -9.42 0.70 11.89
N HIS A 122 -8.80 -0.19 12.62
CA HIS A 122 -8.93 -0.26 14.06
C HIS A 122 -7.55 -0.17 14.72
N ALA A 123 -7.45 0.59 15.81
CA ALA A 123 -6.22 0.71 16.58
C ALA A 123 -6.49 0.53 18.06
N GLU A 124 -5.72 -0.34 18.72
CA GLU A 124 -5.88 -0.64 20.14
C GLU A 124 -4.54 -0.98 20.81
N PRO A 125 -4.42 -0.78 22.12
CA PRO A 125 -3.32 -1.34 22.90
C PRO A 125 -3.34 -2.89 22.87
N ASP A 126 -2.16 -3.51 22.68
CA ASP A 126 -1.95 -4.95 22.67
C ASP A 126 -0.76 -5.30 23.58
N GLY A 127 -0.99 -5.33 24.89
CA GLY A 127 0.06 -5.53 25.90
C GLY A 127 1.10 -4.42 25.90
N ALA A 128 2.36 -4.77 25.60
CA ALA A 128 3.47 -3.81 25.46
C ALA A 128 3.51 -3.18 24.06
N ASN A 129 2.55 -3.48 23.20
CA ASN A 129 2.46 -2.97 21.84
C ASN A 129 1.13 -2.23 21.61
N ALA A 130 1.04 -1.56 20.49
CA ALA A 130 -0.20 -1.14 19.87
C ALA A 130 -0.41 -1.97 18.61
N ALA A 131 -1.63 -2.43 18.40
CA ALA A 131 -2.06 -3.12 17.20
C ALA A 131 -2.90 -2.17 16.34
N ILE A 132 -2.52 -2.01 15.08
CA ILE A 132 -3.31 -1.26 14.09
C ILE A 132 -3.69 -2.24 12.99
N THR A 133 -4.98 -2.44 12.79
CA THR A 133 -5.50 -3.33 11.75
C THR A 133 -6.14 -2.54 10.63
N VAL A 134 -5.92 -3.01 9.39
CA VAL A 134 -6.62 -2.53 8.19
C VAL A 134 -7.29 -3.72 7.55
N SER A 135 -8.62 -3.77 7.57
CA SER A 135 -9.42 -4.85 7.00
C SER A 135 -10.05 -4.40 5.69
N ASP A 136 -9.99 -5.27 4.69
CA ASP A 136 -10.58 -5.06 3.36
C ASP A 136 -11.51 -6.21 2.95
N GLN A 137 -12.26 -6.00 1.88
CA GLN A 137 -13.13 -7.00 1.27
C GLN A 137 -12.60 -7.47 -0.10
N GLY A 138 -11.31 -7.30 -0.34
CA GLY A 138 -10.64 -7.72 -1.57
C GLY A 138 -10.47 -9.24 -1.68
N PRO A 139 -9.90 -9.71 -2.77
CA PRO A 139 -9.58 -11.13 -2.95
C PRO A 139 -8.63 -11.62 -1.85
N ARG A 140 -8.96 -12.78 -1.27
CA ARG A 140 -8.15 -13.39 -0.21
C ARG A 140 -6.74 -13.69 -0.69
N ILE A 141 -5.78 -13.38 0.16
CA ILE A 141 -4.39 -13.74 -0.07
C ILE A 141 -4.17 -15.17 0.42
N PRO A 142 -3.73 -16.09 -0.47
CA PRO A 142 -3.44 -17.47 -0.10
C PRO A 142 -2.43 -17.54 1.05
N PRO A 143 -2.60 -18.46 2.03
CA PRO A 143 -1.72 -18.56 3.20
C PRO A 143 -0.24 -18.66 2.83
N GLU A 144 0.09 -19.39 1.77
CA GLU A 144 1.45 -19.62 1.28
C GLU A 144 2.10 -18.37 0.66
N LEU A 145 1.32 -17.32 0.39
CA LEU A 145 1.80 -16.07 -0.19
C LEU A 145 1.82 -14.90 0.80
N ARG A 146 1.27 -15.08 2.02
CA ARG A 146 1.12 -14.02 3.02
C ARG A 146 2.43 -13.38 3.46
N GLU A 147 3.51 -14.14 3.52
CA GLU A 147 4.85 -13.59 3.77
C GLU A 147 5.44 -12.91 2.54
N ARG A 148 5.20 -13.50 1.37
CA ARG A 148 5.81 -13.05 0.12
C ARG A 148 5.25 -11.75 -0.41
N ILE A 149 4.01 -11.39 -0.06
CA ILE A 149 3.43 -10.10 -0.50
C ILE A 149 4.17 -8.89 0.02
N PHE A 150 4.99 -9.04 1.07
CA PHE A 150 5.85 -8.00 1.62
C PHE A 150 7.24 -7.97 0.99
N GLU A 151 7.57 -8.90 0.07
CA GLU A 151 8.81 -8.85 -0.69
C GLU A 151 8.77 -7.72 -1.72
N PRO A 152 9.87 -6.97 -1.91
CA PRO A 152 9.93 -5.95 -2.95
C PRO A 152 9.60 -6.52 -4.34
N PHE A 153 8.78 -5.78 -5.10
CA PHE A 153 8.34 -6.13 -6.45
C PHE A 153 7.44 -7.36 -6.58
N PHE A 154 7.11 -8.02 -5.46
CA PHE A 154 6.18 -9.15 -5.48
C PHE A 154 4.76 -8.68 -5.82
N ARG A 155 4.07 -9.46 -6.65
CA ARG A 155 2.66 -9.24 -7.04
C ARG A 155 1.98 -10.59 -7.21
N LEU A 156 0.74 -10.69 -6.72
CA LEU A 156 -0.10 -11.83 -7.03
C LEU A 156 -0.37 -11.85 -8.54
N ASP A 157 -0.03 -12.96 -9.21
CA ASP A 157 -0.18 -13.15 -10.66
C ASP A 157 -1.67 -13.35 -11.06
N THR A 158 -2.50 -12.38 -10.74
CA THR A 158 -3.87 -12.33 -11.25
C THR A 158 -3.92 -11.39 -12.46
N ALA A 159 -4.71 -11.72 -13.46
CA ALA A 159 -4.93 -10.84 -14.61
C ALA A 159 -5.35 -9.44 -14.14
N ARG A 160 -6.23 -9.37 -13.13
CA ARG A 160 -6.72 -8.13 -12.52
C ARG A 160 -5.62 -7.30 -11.86
N SER A 161 -4.59 -7.93 -11.27
CA SER A 161 -3.49 -7.17 -10.63
C SER A 161 -2.59 -6.49 -11.66
N ARG A 162 -2.52 -7.00 -12.88
CA ARG A 162 -1.75 -6.40 -13.97
C ARG A 162 -2.42 -5.12 -14.51
N ASP A 163 -3.74 -5.14 -14.65
CA ASP A 163 -4.51 -4.01 -15.17
C ASP A 163 -4.60 -2.84 -14.19
N LEU A 164 -4.60 -3.13 -12.88
CA LEU A 164 -4.67 -2.12 -11.82
C LEU A 164 -3.34 -1.37 -11.57
N GLY A 165 -2.26 -1.72 -12.26
CA GLY A 165 -0.96 -1.05 -12.08
C GLY A 165 -0.33 -1.33 -10.71
N GLY A 166 0.71 -0.55 -10.38
CA GLY A 166 1.42 -0.62 -9.10
C GLY A 166 2.81 -1.25 -9.21
N THR A 167 3.69 -0.82 -8.33
CA THR A 167 5.13 -1.14 -8.37
C THR A 167 5.48 -2.44 -7.64
N GLY A 168 4.60 -2.93 -6.74
CA GLY A 168 4.90 -4.02 -5.81
C GLY A 168 5.83 -3.61 -4.66
N LEU A 169 5.95 -2.30 -4.40
CA LEU A 169 6.82 -1.76 -3.34
C LEU A 169 6.03 -1.26 -2.13
N GLY A 170 4.72 -1.03 -2.24
CA GLY A 170 3.92 -0.47 -1.16
C GLY A 170 3.94 -1.31 0.11
N LEU A 171 3.69 -2.62 0.00
CA LEU A 171 3.71 -3.53 1.16
C LEU A 171 5.13 -3.77 1.70
N ALA A 172 6.14 -3.81 0.83
CA ALA A 172 7.54 -3.86 1.25
C ALA A 172 7.93 -2.62 2.07
N LEU A 173 7.45 -1.45 1.68
CA LEU A 173 7.63 -0.21 2.45
C LEU A 173 6.91 -0.27 3.80
N VAL A 174 5.70 -0.82 3.86
CA VAL A 174 4.99 -1.04 5.14
C VAL A 174 5.83 -1.90 6.08
N ARG A 175 6.37 -3.03 5.59
CA ARG A 175 7.25 -3.92 6.38
C ARG A 175 8.47 -3.18 6.87
N ALA A 176 9.19 -2.49 6.01
CA ALA A 176 10.39 -1.75 6.38
C ALA A 176 10.08 -0.64 7.41
N ILE A 177 8.95 0.06 7.28
CA ILE A 177 8.52 1.05 8.28
C ILE A 177 8.21 0.38 9.63
N ALA A 178 7.53 -0.76 9.64
CA ALA A 178 7.28 -1.51 10.86
C ALA A 178 8.60 -1.90 11.55
N GLU A 179 9.54 -2.47 10.79
CA GLU A 179 10.84 -2.94 11.29
C GLU A 179 11.69 -1.80 11.88
N VAL A 180 11.79 -0.63 11.22
CA VAL A 180 12.53 0.50 11.78
C VAL A 180 11.90 1.10 13.04
N HIS A 181 10.62 0.82 13.29
CA HIS A 181 9.94 1.14 14.55
C HIS A 181 10.01 0.01 15.59
N GLY A 182 10.77 -1.07 15.33
CA GLY A 182 10.88 -2.23 16.23
C GLY A 182 9.62 -3.11 16.28
N GLY A 183 8.75 -2.96 15.28
CA GLY A 183 7.49 -3.68 15.17
C GLY A 183 7.48 -4.70 14.04
N SER A 184 6.29 -5.12 13.66
CA SER A 184 6.07 -6.09 12.59
C SER A 184 4.77 -5.83 11.84
N VAL A 185 4.65 -6.39 10.63
CA VAL A 185 3.40 -6.43 9.87
C VAL A 185 3.11 -7.86 9.41
N SER A 186 1.85 -8.24 9.47
CA SER A 186 1.35 -9.52 8.99
C SER A 186 0.02 -9.35 8.27
N VAL A 187 -0.46 -10.40 7.62
CA VAL A 187 -1.79 -10.45 7.01
C VAL A 187 -2.45 -11.77 7.29
N GLU A 188 -3.75 -11.72 7.54
CA GLU A 188 -4.60 -12.88 7.74
C GLU A 188 -5.95 -12.70 7.04
N GLU A 189 -6.83 -13.69 7.19
CA GLU A 189 -8.21 -13.56 6.70
C GLU A 189 -8.99 -12.59 7.57
N GLY A 190 -9.64 -11.62 6.93
CA GLY A 190 -10.45 -10.62 7.61
C GLY A 190 -11.78 -11.16 8.13
N PRO A 191 -12.38 -10.52 9.17
CA PRO A 191 -13.61 -11.00 9.83
C PRO A 191 -14.84 -10.99 8.90
N ALA A 192 -14.87 -10.11 7.91
CA ALA A 192 -15.94 -10.02 6.92
C ALA A 192 -15.60 -10.74 5.59
N GLY A 193 -14.61 -11.64 5.59
CA GLY A 193 -13.95 -12.11 4.38
C GLY A 193 -12.90 -11.09 3.91
N GLY A 194 -12.19 -11.36 2.81
CA GLY A 194 -11.10 -10.48 2.39
C GLY A 194 -9.84 -10.64 3.24
N ASN A 195 -9.12 -9.55 3.50
CA ASN A 195 -7.85 -9.59 4.21
C ASN A 195 -7.86 -8.63 5.41
N GLN A 196 -7.10 -8.98 6.44
CA GLN A 196 -6.79 -8.10 7.56
C GLN A 196 -5.28 -7.99 7.69
N PHE A 197 -4.76 -6.79 7.46
CA PHE A 197 -3.38 -6.45 7.73
C PHE A 197 -3.24 -5.99 9.16
N LEU A 198 -2.28 -6.53 9.89
CA LEU A 198 -1.99 -6.20 11.28
C LEU A 198 -0.59 -5.58 11.37
N LEU A 199 -0.52 -4.32 11.74
CA LEU A 199 0.70 -3.58 12.07
C LEU A 199 0.83 -3.55 13.60
N ARG A 200 1.85 -4.22 14.16
CA ARG A 200 2.21 -4.21 15.58
C ARG A 200 3.40 -3.32 15.80
N LEU A 201 3.29 -2.38 16.73
CA LEU A 201 4.33 -1.41 17.06
C LEU A 201 4.53 -1.38 18.57
N PRO A 202 5.75 -1.18 19.10
CA PRO A 202 5.95 -0.96 20.52
C PRO A 202 5.11 0.22 21.01
N ALA A 203 4.30 -0.01 22.05
CA ALA A 203 3.54 1.06 22.68
C ALA A 203 4.47 1.92 23.55
N GLU A 204 4.11 3.17 23.74
CA GLU A 204 4.75 3.98 24.75
C GLU A 204 4.30 3.48 26.14
N SER A 205 5.27 3.15 26.97
CA SER A 205 4.96 2.80 28.37
C SER A 205 4.32 4.00 29.06
N PRO A 206 3.24 3.80 29.85
CA PRO A 206 2.53 4.86 30.54
C PRO A 206 3.43 5.60 31.56
#